data_08c4be48774a34fe69f400adb07f78b6
#
_entry.id   08c4be48774a34fe69f400adb07f78b6
#
_cell.length_a   1.000
_cell.length_b   1.000
_cell.length_c   1.000
_cell.angle_alpha   90.00
_cell.angle_beta   90.00
_cell.angle_gamma   90.00
#
_symmetry.space_group_name_H-M   'P 1'
#
loop_
_entity.id
_entity.type
_entity.pdbx_description
1 polymer ?
#
loop_
_entity_poly.entity_id
_entity_poly.type
_entity_poly.pdbx_seq_one_letter_code
_entity_poly.pdbx_strand_id
1 'polypeptide(L)'
;VFNHVGRGFWAFKDVQEKKWDSPYKDWFHISFDGNSNYNDGFWYEGWEGHFELVKLNLRHPDVQHHIFDCIRQWKDEFGIDGLRLDVAYCLDKNFIRALRGFCDSLSPDFFLVGELLHGDYNQFVGDGMLHSCTNYECYKGLYSSMNSYNLFEITHSLLRQFGPENWTLYKGKH
;
A
#
# COMPACT_ATOMS: atom_id res chain seq x y z
N VAL A 1 6.00 1.60 -3.20
CA VAL A 1 5.84 0.40 -2.36
C VAL A 1 6.19 0.73 -0.93
N PHE A 2 5.25 0.65 0.01
CA PHE A 2 5.53 0.97 1.42
C PHE A 2 5.07 -0.10 2.40
N ASN A 3 4.39 -1.15 1.92
CA ASN A 3 3.91 -2.21 2.79
C ASN A 3 5.04 -3.13 3.27
N HIS A 4 5.99 -3.44 2.39
CA HIS A 4 7.06 -4.41 2.63
C HIS A 4 8.35 -4.03 1.93
N VAL A 5 9.44 -4.65 2.34
CA VAL A 5 10.78 -4.52 1.75
C VAL A 5 11.37 -5.91 1.50
N GLY A 6 12.36 -5.99 0.62
CA GLY A 6 13.13 -7.22 0.44
C GLY A 6 14.02 -7.50 1.65
N ARG A 7 14.38 -8.77 1.88
CA ARG A 7 15.30 -9.20 2.96
C ARG A 7 16.68 -8.52 2.92
N GLY A 8 17.06 -7.97 1.76
CA GLY A 8 18.30 -7.21 1.59
C GLY A 8 18.23 -5.77 2.09
N PHE A 9 17.07 -5.30 2.58
CA PHE A 9 16.93 -3.95 3.12
C PHE A 9 17.87 -3.75 4.32
N TRP A 10 18.59 -2.64 4.33
CA TRP A 10 19.68 -2.41 5.29
C TRP A 10 19.25 -2.52 6.77
N ALA A 11 18.09 -1.99 7.13
CA ALA A 11 17.59 -2.08 8.51
C ALA A 11 17.22 -3.53 8.88
N PHE A 12 16.69 -4.32 7.92
CA PHE A 12 16.39 -5.72 8.18
C PHE A 12 17.67 -6.57 8.28
N LYS A 13 18.70 -6.25 7.50
CA LYS A 13 20.03 -6.89 7.66
C LYS A 13 20.64 -6.64 9.04
N ASP A 14 20.52 -5.43 9.56
CA ASP A 14 20.96 -5.12 10.92
C ASP A 14 20.21 -5.99 11.95
N VAL A 15 18.89 -6.18 11.77
CA VAL A 15 18.12 -7.11 12.63
C VAL A 15 18.59 -8.54 12.48
N GLN A 16 18.90 -9.01 11.27
CA GLN A 16 19.43 -10.37 11.06
C GLN A 16 20.76 -10.58 11.78
N GLU A 17 21.62 -9.56 11.85
CA GLU A 17 22.92 -9.61 12.51
C GLU A 17 22.81 -9.47 14.03
N LYS A 18 22.13 -8.44 14.51
CA LYS A 18 22.10 -8.04 15.93
C LYS A 18 20.91 -8.59 16.71
N LYS A 19 19.91 -9.11 16.02
CA LYS A 19 18.71 -9.72 16.64
C LYS A 19 18.02 -8.72 17.59
N TRP A 20 17.91 -9.09 18.85
CA TRP A 20 17.28 -8.30 19.90
C TRP A 20 17.95 -6.94 20.15
N ASP A 21 19.24 -6.84 19.90
CA ASP A 21 20.02 -5.62 20.11
C ASP A 21 19.94 -4.62 18.94
N SER A 22 19.26 -4.99 17.86
CA SER A 22 19.07 -4.09 16.73
C SER A 22 18.14 -2.92 17.08
N PRO A 23 18.52 -1.66 16.80
CA PRO A 23 17.65 -0.52 16.97
C PRO A 23 16.46 -0.52 15.97
N TYR A 24 16.51 -1.35 14.94
CA TYR A 24 15.51 -1.43 13.87
C TYR A 24 14.53 -2.60 14.05
N LYS A 25 14.59 -3.37 15.14
CA LYS A 25 13.69 -4.52 15.33
C LYS A 25 12.21 -4.13 15.30
N ASP A 26 11.87 -2.96 15.85
CA ASP A 26 10.50 -2.48 15.94
C ASP A 26 9.99 -1.83 14.61
N TRP A 27 10.88 -1.72 13.60
CA TRP A 27 10.51 -1.32 12.24
C TRP A 27 9.73 -2.41 11.50
N PHE A 28 9.76 -3.62 12.03
CA PHE A 28 9.13 -4.80 11.47
C PHE A 28 8.25 -5.46 12.54
N HIS A 29 7.37 -6.35 12.12
CA HIS A 29 6.58 -7.18 13.03
C HIS A 29 7.35 -8.46 13.32
N ILE A 30 8.12 -8.49 14.40
CA ILE A 30 9.04 -9.56 14.77
C ILE A 30 8.60 -10.26 16.06
N SER A 31 8.81 -11.58 16.12
CA SER A 31 8.74 -12.39 17.32
C SER A 31 10.01 -13.21 17.49
N PHE A 32 10.67 -13.07 18.63
CA PHE A 32 11.87 -13.82 18.95
C PHE A 32 11.57 -15.21 19.55
N ASP A 33 10.29 -15.53 19.78
CA ASP A 33 9.83 -16.84 20.23
C ASP A 33 9.65 -17.84 19.08
N GLY A 34 9.78 -17.39 17.83
CA GLY A 34 9.59 -18.19 16.63
C GLY A 34 10.80 -18.19 15.71
N ASN A 35 10.63 -18.77 14.53
CA ASN A 35 11.65 -18.75 13.48
C ASN A 35 11.00 -18.56 12.10
N SER A 36 11.75 -17.98 11.17
CA SER A 36 11.35 -17.89 9.77
C SER A 36 11.70 -19.16 9.00
N ASN A 37 11.17 -19.30 7.79
CA ASN A 37 11.55 -20.37 6.87
C ASN A 37 13.00 -20.25 6.34
N TYR A 38 13.67 -19.13 6.60
CA TYR A 38 15.09 -18.90 6.31
C TYR A 38 16.03 -19.21 7.50
N ASN A 39 15.46 -19.70 8.60
CA ASN A 39 16.21 -20.00 9.81
C ASN A 39 16.95 -18.79 10.41
N ASP A 40 16.29 -17.64 10.43
CA ASP A 40 16.87 -16.39 10.94
C ASP A 40 17.05 -16.36 12.46
N GLY A 41 16.47 -17.33 13.19
CA GLY A 41 16.44 -17.35 14.65
C GLY A 41 15.40 -16.42 15.27
N PHE A 42 14.49 -15.91 14.49
CA PHE A 42 13.29 -15.16 14.87
C PHE A 42 12.23 -15.28 13.77
N TRP A 43 10.96 -15.12 14.14
CA TRP A 43 9.86 -15.02 13.21
C TRP A 43 9.58 -13.55 12.89
N TYR A 44 9.12 -13.28 11.67
CA TYR A 44 8.65 -11.95 11.25
C TYR A 44 7.48 -12.07 10.28
N GLU A 45 6.65 -11.04 10.21
CA GLU A 45 5.54 -10.99 9.27
C GLU A 45 6.06 -10.68 7.86
N GLY A 46 5.76 -11.58 6.90
CA GLY A 46 5.90 -11.32 5.46
C GLY A 46 4.55 -10.95 4.86
N TRP A 47 4.57 -10.23 3.74
CA TRP A 47 3.36 -9.93 3.00
C TRP A 47 2.69 -11.24 2.53
N GLU A 48 1.43 -11.46 2.94
CA GLU A 48 0.66 -12.68 2.65
C GLU A 48 1.40 -14.00 2.90
N GLY A 49 2.29 -14.03 3.88
CA GLY A 49 3.08 -15.21 4.24
C GLY A 49 4.39 -15.37 3.44
N HIS A 50 4.68 -14.46 2.54
CA HIS A 50 5.93 -14.41 1.77
C HIS A 50 7.06 -13.80 2.60
N PHE A 51 7.91 -14.62 3.20
CA PHE A 51 9.01 -14.16 4.04
C PHE A 51 10.10 -13.38 3.30
N GLU A 52 10.22 -13.51 1.98
CA GLU A 52 11.09 -12.68 1.16
C GLU A 52 10.62 -11.21 1.09
N LEU A 53 9.37 -10.93 1.41
CA LEU A 53 8.72 -9.63 1.39
C LEU A 53 8.39 -9.19 2.83
N VAL A 54 9.41 -8.69 3.53
CA VAL A 54 9.36 -8.35 4.96
C VAL A 54 8.46 -7.16 5.19
N LYS A 55 7.40 -7.33 5.98
CA LYS A 55 6.42 -6.29 6.24
C LYS A 55 6.96 -5.20 7.17
N LEU A 56 6.78 -3.94 6.77
CA LEU A 56 7.13 -2.78 7.57
C LEU A 56 6.06 -2.47 8.61
N ASN A 57 6.48 -2.06 9.79
CA ASN A 57 5.60 -1.49 10.81
C ASN A 57 5.33 -0.01 10.49
N LEU A 58 4.33 0.25 9.66
CA LEU A 58 3.95 1.60 9.21
C LEU A 58 3.40 2.49 10.33
N ARG A 59 3.20 1.95 11.55
CA ARG A 59 2.84 2.74 12.73
C ARG A 59 4.06 3.30 13.46
N HIS A 60 5.25 2.77 13.18
CA HIS A 60 6.48 3.22 13.81
C HIS A 60 6.89 4.60 13.24
N PRO A 61 7.11 5.63 14.08
CA PRO A 61 7.42 6.98 13.61
C PRO A 61 8.66 7.05 12.72
N ASP A 62 9.74 6.34 13.08
CA ASP A 62 10.98 6.38 12.31
C ASP A 62 10.84 5.69 10.95
N VAL A 63 9.96 4.68 10.82
CA VAL A 63 9.61 4.09 9.52
C VAL A 63 8.90 5.12 8.66
N GLN A 64 7.95 5.86 9.23
CA GLN A 64 7.27 6.93 8.51
C GLN A 64 8.23 8.03 8.09
N HIS A 65 9.11 8.50 8.98
CA HIS A 65 10.13 9.50 8.66
C HIS A 65 11.05 9.05 7.54
N HIS A 66 11.56 7.81 7.60
CA HIS A 66 12.39 7.25 6.55
C HIS A 66 11.69 7.25 5.19
N ILE A 67 10.42 6.82 5.15
CA ILE A 67 9.62 6.83 3.91
C ILE A 67 9.43 8.25 3.40
N PHE A 68 9.10 9.21 4.27
CA PHE A 68 8.87 10.60 3.88
C PHE A 68 10.16 11.28 3.38
N ASP A 69 11.29 10.96 3.97
CA ASP A 69 12.59 11.47 3.50
C ASP A 69 12.94 10.89 2.11
N CYS A 70 12.68 9.62 1.87
CA CYS A 70 12.84 9.03 0.54
C CYS A 70 11.94 9.72 -0.51
N ILE A 71 10.68 9.99 -0.17
CA ILE A 71 9.75 10.69 -1.08
C ILE A 71 10.23 12.10 -1.38
N ARG A 72 10.68 12.84 -0.36
CA ARG A 72 11.26 14.17 -0.54
C ARG A 72 12.46 14.12 -1.47
N GLN A 73 13.38 13.19 -1.23
CA GLN A 73 14.55 13.00 -2.09
C GLN A 73 14.14 12.70 -3.54
N TRP A 74 13.19 11.79 -3.76
CA TRP A 74 12.71 11.49 -5.11
C TRP A 74 12.07 12.68 -5.81
N LYS A 75 11.33 13.51 -5.06
CA LYS A 75 10.77 14.75 -5.61
C LYS A 75 11.87 15.74 -5.99
N ASP A 76 12.86 15.92 -5.13
CA ASP A 76 13.94 16.89 -5.34
C ASP A 76 14.91 16.44 -6.46
N GLU A 77 15.23 15.15 -6.53
CA GLU A 77 16.19 14.63 -7.52
C GLU A 77 15.54 14.30 -8.87
N PHE A 78 14.32 13.75 -8.87
CA PHE A 78 13.66 13.25 -10.07
C PHE A 78 12.43 14.02 -10.49
N GLY A 79 11.98 14.98 -9.69
CA GLY A 79 10.82 15.81 -10.00
C GLY A 79 9.50 15.04 -10.08
N ILE A 80 9.33 13.96 -9.27
CA ILE A 80 8.11 13.17 -9.31
C ILE A 80 6.88 14.00 -8.89
N ASP A 81 5.73 13.72 -9.53
CA ASP A 81 4.47 14.42 -9.30
C ASP A 81 3.47 13.58 -8.47
N GLY A 82 3.83 12.37 -8.09
CA GLY A 82 2.95 11.51 -7.34
C GLY A 82 3.53 10.12 -7.10
N LEU A 83 2.74 9.28 -6.42
CA LEU A 83 3.11 7.92 -6.06
C LEU A 83 1.99 6.93 -6.39
N ARG A 84 2.38 5.78 -6.91
CA ARG A 84 1.54 4.58 -6.92
C ARG A 84 1.89 3.73 -5.71
N LEU A 85 0.92 3.50 -4.84
CA LEU A 85 1.06 2.66 -3.66
C LEU A 85 0.66 1.22 -4.01
N ASP A 86 1.64 0.34 -3.96
CA ASP A 86 1.46 -1.08 -4.16
C ASP A 86 0.68 -1.69 -2.98
N VAL A 87 -0.18 -2.66 -3.26
CA VAL A 87 -1.02 -3.34 -2.26
C VAL A 87 -1.64 -2.40 -1.23
N ALA A 88 -2.19 -1.28 -1.68
CA ALA A 88 -2.70 -0.21 -0.80
C ALA A 88 -3.78 -0.70 0.17
N TYR A 89 -4.49 -1.79 -0.15
CA TYR A 89 -5.45 -2.43 0.74
C TYR A 89 -4.83 -3.03 2.01
N CYS A 90 -3.51 -3.29 2.01
CA CYS A 90 -2.75 -3.79 3.16
C CYS A 90 -2.14 -2.68 4.03
N LEU A 91 -2.19 -1.42 3.57
CA LEU A 91 -1.57 -0.30 4.29
C LEU A 91 -2.41 0.14 5.50
N ASP A 92 -1.74 0.53 6.57
CA ASP A 92 -2.40 1.15 7.72
C ASP A 92 -3.05 2.48 7.30
N LYS A 93 -4.33 2.65 7.62
CA LYS A 93 -5.10 3.82 7.20
C LYS A 93 -4.60 5.13 7.83
N ASN A 94 -4.03 5.07 9.03
CA ASN A 94 -3.45 6.25 9.66
C ASN A 94 -2.13 6.64 8.98
N PHE A 95 -1.35 5.64 8.52
CA PHE A 95 -0.20 5.89 7.67
C PHE A 95 -0.60 6.56 6.35
N ILE A 96 -1.67 6.09 5.68
CA ILE A 96 -2.17 6.73 4.44
C ILE A 96 -2.54 8.20 4.69
N ARG A 97 -3.19 8.51 5.82
CA ARG A 97 -3.53 9.90 6.19
C ARG A 97 -2.28 10.76 6.44
N ALA A 98 -1.32 10.21 7.17
CA ALA A 98 -0.04 10.89 7.43
C ALA A 98 0.74 11.13 6.14
N LEU A 99 0.80 10.12 5.26
CA LEU A 99 1.42 10.21 3.93
C LEU A 99 0.72 11.28 3.08
N ARG A 100 -0.61 11.30 3.06
CA ARG A 100 -1.38 12.31 2.32
C ARG A 100 -1.04 13.71 2.80
N GLY A 101 -1.09 13.98 4.11
CA GLY A 101 -0.75 15.28 4.67
C GLY A 101 0.69 15.69 4.38
N PHE A 102 1.63 14.75 4.42
CA PHE A 102 3.02 15.00 4.04
C PHE A 102 3.15 15.37 2.55
N CYS A 103 2.53 14.60 1.66
CA CYS A 103 2.58 14.87 0.22
C CYS A 103 1.93 16.20 -0.17
N ASP A 104 0.79 16.54 0.44
CA ASP A 104 0.14 17.85 0.25
C ASP A 104 1.04 19.01 0.67
N SER A 105 1.92 18.81 1.69
CA SER A 105 2.91 19.79 2.10
C SER A 105 4.07 19.96 1.13
N LEU A 106 4.37 18.94 0.33
CA LEU A 106 5.41 19.02 -0.72
C LEU A 106 4.90 19.74 -1.98
N SER A 107 3.67 19.48 -2.38
CA SER A 107 3.00 20.11 -3.50
C SER A 107 1.49 19.87 -3.41
N PRO A 108 0.64 20.88 -3.62
CA PRO A 108 -0.82 20.69 -3.61
C PRO A 108 -1.33 19.75 -4.69
N ASP A 109 -0.56 19.57 -5.76
CA ASP A 109 -0.90 18.70 -6.90
C ASP A 109 -0.23 17.33 -6.85
N PHE A 110 0.44 17.00 -5.72
CA PHE A 110 1.13 15.70 -5.58
C PHE A 110 0.13 14.56 -5.49
N PHE A 111 0.08 13.70 -6.50
CA PHE A 111 -0.98 12.72 -6.68
C PHE A 111 -0.68 11.36 -6.03
N LEU A 112 -1.66 10.81 -5.31
CA LEU A 112 -1.57 9.48 -4.71
C LEU A 112 -2.61 8.54 -5.32
N VAL A 113 -2.14 7.47 -5.98
CA VAL A 113 -2.98 6.39 -6.48
C VAL A 113 -2.64 5.08 -5.77
N GLY A 114 -3.63 4.40 -5.21
CA GLY A 114 -3.45 3.12 -4.53
C GLY A 114 -3.85 1.94 -5.41
N GLU A 115 -3.11 0.84 -5.31
CA GLU A 115 -3.56 -0.43 -5.86
C GLU A 115 -4.57 -1.08 -4.91
N LEU A 116 -5.82 -1.10 -5.33
CA LEU A 116 -6.91 -1.78 -4.64
C LEU A 116 -7.49 -2.86 -5.57
N LEU A 117 -7.36 -4.11 -5.18
CA LEU A 117 -7.79 -5.23 -6.03
C LEU A 117 -9.30 -5.45 -5.96
N HIS A 118 -9.90 -5.28 -4.79
CA HIS A 118 -11.31 -5.53 -4.50
C HIS A 118 -11.73 -4.84 -3.21
N GLY A 119 -13.02 -4.91 -2.89
CA GLY A 119 -13.59 -4.39 -1.66
C GLY A 119 -14.18 -2.99 -1.82
N ASP A 120 -14.39 -2.32 -0.69
CA ASP A 120 -14.94 -0.97 -0.64
C ASP A 120 -13.82 0.07 -0.79
N TYR A 121 -13.71 0.65 -1.97
CA TYR A 121 -12.72 1.67 -2.32
C TYR A 121 -12.85 2.94 -1.47
N ASN A 122 -14.05 3.24 -0.96
CA ASN A 122 -14.29 4.43 -0.13
C ASN A 122 -13.52 4.43 1.19
N GLN A 123 -13.03 3.26 1.61
CA GLN A 123 -12.20 3.16 2.81
C GLN A 123 -10.79 3.71 2.63
N PHE A 124 -10.34 3.86 1.38
CA PHE A 124 -8.96 4.21 1.03
C PHE A 124 -8.87 5.50 0.21
N VAL A 125 -9.95 5.88 -0.48
CA VAL A 125 -10.00 7.03 -1.37
C VAL A 125 -10.96 8.08 -0.83
N GLY A 126 -10.57 9.34 -0.87
CA GLY A 126 -11.38 10.48 -0.41
C GLY A 126 -10.54 11.57 0.26
N ASP A 127 -11.22 12.50 0.91
CA ASP A 127 -10.57 13.62 1.57
C ASP A 127 -9.61 13.15 2.68
N GLY A 128 -8.37 13.60 2.62
CA GLY A 128 -7.32 13.21 3.56
C GLY A 128 -6.79 11.78 3.39
N MET A 129 -7.23 11.07 2.34
CA MET A 129 -6.78 9.72 1.96
C MET A 129 -6.17 9.74 0.55
N LEU A 130 -6.14 8.60 -0.14
CA LEU A 130 -5.68 8.52 -1.53
C LEU A 130 -6.59 9.36 -2.44
N HIS A 131 -6.03 9.91 -3.50
CA HIS A 131 -6.80 10.65 -4.52
C HIS A 131 -7.61 9.71 -5.39
N SER A 132 -7.05 8.54 -5.71
CA SER A 132 -7.64 7.55 -6.60
C SER A 132 -7.13 6.15 -6.30
N CYS A 133 -7.70 5.17 -6.96
CA CYS A 133 -7.25 3.78 -6.93
C CYS A 133 -7.29 3.15 -8.32
N THR A 134 -6.62 2.00 -8.46
CA THR A 134 -6.72 1.17 -9.65
C THR A 134 -8.13 0.63 -9.82
N ASN A 135 -8.69 0.73 -11.03
CA ASN A 135 -10.05 0.30 -11.31
C ASN A 135 -10.09 -1.14 -11.85
N TYR A 136 -9.76 -2.11 -10.99
CA TYR A 136 -9.81 -3.53 -11.35
C TYR A 136 -11.24 -4.04 -11.57
N GLU A 137 -12.24 -3.43 -10.95
CA GLU A 137 -13.65 -3.80 -11.15
C GLU A 137 -14.06 -3.54 -12.61
N CYS A 138 -13.75 -2.36 -13.14
CA CYS A 138 -14.03 -2.04 -14.54
C CYS A 138 -13.17 -2.88 -15.49
N TYR A 139 -11.89 -3.05 -15.19
CA TYR A 139 -11.00 -3.92 -15.96
C TYR A 139 -11.56 -5.34 -16.08
N LYS A 140 -12.01 -5.94 -14.96
CA LYS A 140 -12.61 -7.27 -14.96
C LYS A 140 -13.87 -7.33 -15.82
N GLY A 141 -14.77 -6.34 -15.68
CA GLY A 141 -15.99 -6.27 -16.48
C GLY A 141 -15.71 -6.22 -17.97
N LEU A 142 -14.77 -5.40 -18.40
CA LEU A 142 -14.33 -5.30 -19.80
C LEU A 142 -13.69 -6.60 -20.28
N TYR A 143 -12.73 -7.13 -19.54
CA TYR A 143 -12.02 -8.36 -19.89
C TYR A 143 -12.96 -9.56 -20.02
N SER A 144 -13.81 -9.78 -19.01
CA SER A 144 -14.78 -10.91 -19.02
C SER A 144 -15.77 -10.77 -20.15
N SER A 145 -16.32 -9.55 -20.37
CA SER A 145 -17.29 -9.31 -21.46
C SER A 145 -16.75 -9.66 -22.84
N MET A 146 -15.48 -9.28 -23.09
CA MET A 146 -14.85 -9.54 -24.39
C MET A 146 -14.51 -11.02 -24.59
N ASN A 147 -14.21 -11.74 -23.51
CA ASN A 147 -13.89 -13.19 -23.60
C ASN A 147 -15.13 -14.08 -23.62
N SER A 148 -16.19 -13.70 -22.91
CA SER A 148 -17.43 -14.47 -22.80
C SER A 148 -18.53 -14.03 -23.76
N TYR A 149 -18.31 -12.91 -24.49
CA TYR A 149 -19.31 -12.24 -25.32
C TYR A 149 -20.57 -11.82 -24.53
N ASN A 150 -20.42 -11.64 -23.23
CA ASN A 150 -21.49 -11.19 -22.32
C ASN A 150 -21.31 -9.72 -21.94
N LEU A 151 -21.82 -8.81 -22.77
CA LEU A 151 -21.68 -7.35 -22.55
C LEU A 151 -22.41 -6.83 -21.29
N PHE A 152 -23.28 -7.66 -20.69
CA PHE A 152 -23.96 -7.30 -19.43
C PHE A 152 -22.94 -7.04 -18.30
N GLU A 153 -21.78 -7.70 -18.29
CA GLU A 153 -20.75 -7.51 -17.27
C GLU A 153 -20.17 -6.10 -17.26
N ILE A 154 -20.10 -5.43 -18.41
CA ILE A 154 -19.67 -4.01 -18.48
C ILE A 154 -20.67 -3.13 -17.74
N THR A 155 -21.96 -3.28 -18.08
CA THR A 155 -23.04 -2.51 -17.43
C THR A 155 -23.08 -2.79 -15.93
N HIS A 156 -22.94 -4.05 -15.52
CA HIS A 156 -22.91 -4.42 -14.11
C HIS A 156 -21.75 -3.76 -13.36
N SER A 157 -20.54 -3.77 -13.90
CA SER A 157 -19.37 -3.14 -13.29
C SER A 157 -19.51 -1.64 -13.17
N LEU A 158 -20.07 -0.97 -14.19
CA LEU A 158 -20.32 0.46 -14.15
C LEU A 158 -21.41 0.83 -13.12
N LEU A 159 -22.50 0.06 -13.07
CA LEU A 159 -23.56 0.28 -12.07
C LEU A 159 -23.07 0.08 -10.63
N ARG A 160 -22.16 -0.88 -10.39
CA ARG A 160 -21.54 -1.07 -9.08
C ARG A 160 -20.71 0.13 -8.64
N GLN A 161 -20.08 0.83 -9.59
CA GLN A 161 -19.24 2.00 -9.29
C GLN A 161 -20.03 3.30 -9.18
N PHE A 162 -21.02 3.50 -10.07
CA PHE A 162 -21.70 4.77 -10.25
C PHE A 162 -23.21 4.68 -10.04
N GLY A 163 -23.72 3.53 -9.69
CA GLY A 163 -25.14 3.28 -9.49
C GLY A 163 -25.69 3.88 -8.18
N PRO A 164 -26.96 3.58 -7.85
CA PRO A 164 -27.59 3.98 -6.61
C PRO A 164 -26.78 3.57 -5.37
N GLU A 165 -26.96 4.28 -4.25
CA GLU A 165 -26.11 4.15 -3.04
C GLU A 165 -25.82 2.72 -2.58
N ASN A 166 -26.76 1.80 -2.70
CA ASN A 166 -26.61 0.40 -2.30
C ASN A 166 -25.67 -0.41 -3.21
N TRP A 167 -25.30 0.15 -4.38
CA TRP A 167 -24.49 -0.51 -5.40
C TRP A 167 -23.13 0.16 -5.57
N THR A 168 -22.90 1.31 -4.95
CA THR A 168 -21.72 2.13 -5.19
C THR A 168 -20.52 1.62 -4.40
N LEU A 169 -19.56 1.02 -5.09
CA LEU A 169 -18.25 0.67 -4.53
C LEU A 169 -17.36 1.88 -4.33
N TYR A 170 -17.66 2.99 -5.00
CA TYR A 170 -16.80 4.14 -5.08
C TYR A 170 -17.63 5.43 -5.02
N LYS A 171 -17.52 6.15 -3.92
CA LYS A 171 -18.16 7.46 -3.69
C LYS A 171 -17.18 8.63 -3.77
N GLY A 172 -15.93 8.36 -4.11
CA GLY A 172 -14.87 9.35 -4.15
C GLY A 172 -14.79 10.12 -5.47
N LYS A 173 -13.86 11.06 -5.52
CA LYS A 173 -13.49 11.74 -6.76
C LYS A 173 -12.67 10.81 -7.64
N HIS A 174 -12.99 10.82 -8.91
CA HIS A 174 -12.26 10.07 -9.96
C HIS A 174 -11.09 10.89 -10.48
#